data_004120b0e7e08c0359e29e028d2ab460
#
_entry.id   004120b0e7e08c0359e29e028d2ab460
#
_cell.length_a   1.000
_cell.length_b   1.000
_cell.length_c   1.000
_cell.angle_alpha   90.00
_cell.angle_beta   90.00
_cell.angle_gamma   90.00
#
_symmetry.space_group_name_H-M   'P 1'
#
loop_
_entity.id
_entity.type
_entity.pdbx_description
1 polymer ?
#
loop_
_entity_poly.entity_id
_entity_poly.type
_entity_poly.pdbx_seq_one_letter_code
_entity_poly.pdbx_strand_id
1 'polypeptide(L)'
;MSDYMRELRARVGSRLLMMPSVTGLVFDDQDRLLLVRHSNGNVWVAPGGAIDPDEAPQDAVVREVWEETALRVEPIHLRGVFGGPEFRVRYENGDEVGYVMAVFECRRVGGELRADGEETLEARYFAASELPGLALAEWARVILPPLMKRSERAWIPPVTWR
;
A
#
# COMPACT_ATOMS: atom_id res chain seq x y z
N MET A 1 13.66 -2.81 -4.36
CA MET A 1 14.05 -1.36 -4.49
C MET A 1 14.48 -1.09 -5.91
N SER A 2 13.80 -0.16 -6.63
CA SER A 2 14.08 0.16 -8.04
C SER A 2 15.49 0.75 -8.25
N ASP A 3 15.99 0.70 -9.50
CA ASP A 3 17.28 1.29 -9.89
C ASP A 3 17.31 2.80 -9.61
N TYR A 4 16.20 3.47 -9.89
CA TYR A 4 16.01 4.89 -9.61
C TYR A 4 16.23 5.22 -8.12
N MET A 5 15.64 4.43 -7.22
CA MET A 5 15.84 4.61 -5.78
C MET A 5 17.28 4.37 -5.35
N ARG A 6 17.95 3.37 -5.94
CA ARG A 6 19.37 3.11 -5.67
C ARG A 6 20.25 4.29 -6.08
N GLU A 7 19.99 4.87 -7.25
CA GLU A 7 20.72 6.06 -7.72
C GLU A 7 20.49 7.29 -6.84
N LEU A 8 19.24 7.54 -6.41
CA LEU A 8 18.92 8.62 -5.49
C LEU A 8 19.64 8.43 -4.15
N ARG A 9 19.57 7.23 -3.57
CA ARG A 9 20.24 6.91 -2.30
C ARG A 9 21.74 7.09 -2.37
N ALA A 10 22.38 6.70 -3.47
CA ALA A 10 23.81 6.93 -3.69
C ALA A 10 24.22 8.42 -3.63
N ARG A 11 23.29 9.33 -3.97
CA ARG A 11 23.54 10.78 -3.94
C ARG A 11 23.16 11.47 -2.62
N VAL A 12 22.08 11.01 -1.96
CA VAL A 12 21.50 11.69 -0.78
C VAL A 12 21.72 10.95 0.54
N GLY A 13 22.20 9.72 0.47
CA GLY A 13 22.37 8.88 1.66
C GLY A 13 21.03 8.49 2.30
N SER A 14 21.00 8.34 3.62
CA SER A 14 19.83 7.92 4.40
C SER A 14 18.83 9.04 4.73
N ARG A 15 19.02 10.24 4.18
CA ARG A 15 18.11 11.37 4.44
C ARG A 15 16.68 11.04 4.01
N LEU A 16 15.72 11.70 4.66
CA LEU A 16 14.31 11.58 4.29
C LEU A 16 14.10 11.92 2.81
N LEU A 17 13.54 10.97 2.07
CA LEU A 17 13.04 11.17 0.71
C LEU A 17 11.51 11.15 0.73
N MET A 18 10.89 12.09 0.00
CA MET A 18 9.44 12.05 -0.26
C MET A 18 9.19 11.27 -1.53
N MET A 19 8.37 10.21 -1.44
CA MET A 19 8.13 9.28 -2.54
C MET A 19 6.64 9.17 -2.86
N PRO A 20 6.26 9.25 -4.14
CA PRO A 20 4.93 8.87 -4.58
C PRO A 20 4.76 7.35 -4.46
N SER A 21 3.58 6.92 -4.03
CA SER A 21 3.24 5.50 -3.88
C SER A 21 1.78 5.24 -4.18
N VAL A 22 1.45 3.97 -4.34
CA VAL A 22 0.08 3.48 -4.55
C VAL A 22 -0.23 2.35 -3.60
N THR A 23 -1.53 2.17 -3.33
CA THR A 23 -2.05 1.03 -2.57
C THR A 23 -3.37 0.58 -3.19
N GLY A 24 -3.53 -0.73 -3.38
CA GLY A 24 -4.73 -1.36 -3.91
C GLY A 24 -5.60 -1.96 -2.81
N LEU A 25 -6.86 -1.51 -2.72
CA LEU A 25 -7.88 -2.14 -1.90
C LEU A 25 -8.63 -3.16 -2.75
N VAL A 26 -8.37 -4.43 -2.53
CA VAL A 26 -9.03 -5.54 -3.23
C VAL A 26 -9.97 -6.24 -2.27
N PHE A 27 -11.28 -6.15 -2.53
CA PHE A 27 -12.30 -6.82 -1.72
C PHE A 27 -12.79 -8.10 -2.39
N ASP A 28 -13.10 -9.09 -1.57
CA ASP A 28 -13.80 -10.28 -2.04
C ASP A 28 -15.33 -10.11 -2.00
N ASP A 29 -16.06 -11.18 -2.37
CA ASP A 29 -17.53 -11.18 -2.40
C ASP A 29 -18.18 -11.10 -1.00
N GLN A 30 -17.40 -11.20 0.07
CA GLN A 30 -17.82 -11.06 1.46
C GLN A 30 -17.39 -9.72 2.07
N ASP A 31 -16.99 -8.75 1.24
CA ASP A 31 -16.45 -7.44 1.63
C ASP A 31 -15.23 -7.53 2.58
N ARG A 32 -14.43 -8.62 2.47
CA ARG A 32 -13.16 -8.76 3.17
C ARG A 32 -12.05 -8.17 2.33
N LEU A 33 -11.16 -7.43 2.98
CA LEU A 33 -10.03 -6.75 2.36
C LEU A 33 -8.82 -7.67 2.26
N LEU A 34 -8.20 -7.72 1.08
CA LEU A 34 -6.91 -8.38 0.88
C LEU A 34 -5.80 -7.59 1.60
N LEU A 35 -5.10 -8.28 2.48
CA LEU A 35 -3.87 -7.78 3.08
C LEU A 35 -2.73 -8.76 2.80
N VAL A 36 -1.53 -8.21 2.75
CA VAL A 36 -0.27 -8.93 2.64
C VAL A 36 0.56 -8.72 3.89
N ARG A 37 1.29 -9.76 4.32
CA ARG A 37 2.22 -9.65 5.44
C ARG A 37 3.62 -9.40 4.90
N HIS A 38 4.08 -8.19 5.07
CA HIS A 38 5.38 -7.75 4.57
C HIS A 38 6.54 -8.35 5.36
N SER A 39 7.59 -8.78 4.66
CA SER A 39 8.82 -9.29 5.31
C SER A 39 9.50 -8.21 6.13
N ASN A 40 9.52 -6.97 5.65
CA ASN A 40 10.00 -5.82 6.42
C ASN A 40 9.04 -5.47 7.56
N GLY A 41 9.49 -5.61 8.79
CA GLY A 41 8.72 -5.31 10.01
C GLY A 41 7.64 -6.35 10.35
N ASN A 42 7.44 -7.39 9.53
CA ASN A 42 6.45 -8.45 9.76
C ASN A 42 5.03 -7.92 10.07
N VAL A 43 4.61 -6.90 9.32
CA VAL A 43 3.33 -6.20 9.48
C VAL A 43 2.39 -6.48 8.32
N TRP A 44 1.08 -6.37 8.59
CA TRP A 44 0.05 -6.46 7.57
C TRP A 44 -0.23 -5.09 6.97
N VAL A 45 -0.36 -5.05 5.64
CA VAL A 45 -0.67 -3.88 4.83
C VAL A 45 -1.57 -4.29 3.67
N ALA A 46 -2.26 -3.34 3.06
CA ALA A 46 -2.84 -3.57 1.74
C ALA A 46 -1.71 -3.54 0.68
N PRO A 47 -1.78 -4.37 -0.38
CA PRO A 47 -0.73 -4.45 -1.39
C PRO A 47 -0.48 -3.11 -2.07
N GLY A 48 0.79 -2.81 -2.34
CA GLY A 48 1.19 -1.56 -2.96
C GLY A 48 2.65 -1.22 -2.71
N GLY A 49 3.13 -0.21 -3.43
CA GLY A 49 4.52 0.22 -3.36
C GLY A 49 4.79 1.55 -4.05
N ALA A 50 6.04 1.80 -4.37
CA ALA A 50 6.46 3.04 -5.01
C ALA A 50 6.04 3.08 -6.48
N ILE A 51 5.73 4.28 -6.97
CA ILE A 51 5.55 4.54 -8.40
C ILE A 51 6.93 4.71 -9.02
N ASP A 52 7.23 3.96 -10.05
CA ASP A 52 8.48 4.08 -10.80
C ASP A 52 8.47 5.31 -11.73
N PRO A 53 9.66 5.85 -12.12
CA PRO A 53 9.73 6.89 -13.13
C PRO A 53 9.00 6.50 -14.41
N ASP A 54 8.25 7.46 -14.97
CA ASP A 54 7.44 7.31 -16.18
C ASP A 54 6.26 6.31 -16.07
N GLU A 55 5.96 5.81 -14.86
CA GLU A 55 4.82 4.94 -14.59
C GLU A 55 3.60 5.76 -14.13
N ALA A 56 2.42 5.49 -14.68
CA ALA A 56 1.19 6.10 -14.23
C ALA A 56 0.67 5.44 -12.93
N PRO A 57 0.07 6.17 -11.98
CA PRO A 57 -0.38 5.59 -10.70
C PRO A 57 -1.33 4.39 -10.83
N GLN A 58 -2.22 4.40 -11.83
CA GLN A 58 -3.13 3.28 -12.08
C GLN A 58 -2.40 2.04 -12.60
N ASP A 59 -1.30 2.19 -13.33
CA ASP A 59 -0.47 1.08 -13.80
C ASP A 59 0.38 0.53 -12.66
N ALA A 60 0.93 1.43 -11.83
CA ALA A 60 1.69 1.06 -10.63
C ALA A 60 0.88 0.18 -9.68
N VAL A 61 -0.38 0.53 -9.38
CA VAL A 61 -1.20 -0.27 -8.47
C VAL A 61 -1.53 -1.66 -9.05
N VAL A 62 -1.70 -1.77 -10.35
CA VAL A 62 -1.92 -3.07 -11.02
C VAL A 62 -0.66 -3.93 -10.93
N ARG A 63 0.50 -3.35 -11.19
CA ARG A 63 1.80 -4.02 -11.09
C ARG A 63 2.06 -4.52 -9.67
N GLU A 64 1.95 -3.64 -8.67
CA GLU A 64 2.22 -3.96 -7.26
C GLU A 64 1.28 -5.06 -6.75
N VAL A 65 -0.02 -4.96 -7.02
CA VAL A 65 -0.97 -6.02 -6.64
C VAL A 65 -0.60 -7.35 -7.30
N TRP A 66 -0.19 -7.32 -8.57
CA TRP A 66 0.23 -8.53 -9.27
C TRP A 66 1.53 -9.12 -8.68
N GLU A 67 2.54 -8.31 -8.46
CA GLU A 67 3.84 -8.75 -7.92
C GLU A 67 3.69 -9.38 -6.54
N GLU A 68 2.95 -8.74 -5.65
CA GLU A 68 2.79 -9.19 -4.26
C GLU A 68 1.77 -10.32 -4.07
N THR A 69 0.79 -10.47 -4.97
CA THR A 69 -0.37 -11.35 -4.72
C THR A 69 -0.72 -12.30 -5.86
N ALA A 70 -0.13 -12.15 -7.03
CA ALA A 70 -0.47 -12.84 -8.29
C ALA A 70 -1.95 -12.65 -8.73
N LEU A 71 -2.64 -11.64 -8.19
CA LEU A 71 -3.97 -11.26 -8.66
C LEU A 71 -3.90 -10.23 -9.77
N ARG A 72 -4.72 -10.41 -10.80
CA ARG A 72 -4.97 -9.38 -11.81
C ARG A 72 -6.14 -8.53 -11.36
N VAL A 73 -5.94 -7.22 -11.36
CA VAL A 73 -6.93 -6.26 -10.90
C VAL A 73 -7.12 -5.12 -11.90
N GLU A 74 -8.25 -4.45 -11.76
CA GLU A 74 -8.60 -3.22 -12.47
C GLU A 74 -8.95 -2.15 -11.44
N PRO A 75 -8.25 -1.00 -11.41
CA PRO A 75 -8.61 0.13 -10.56
C PRO A 75 -9.97 0.68 -10.98
N ILE A 76 -10.90 0.82 -10.03
CA ILE A 76 -12.27 1.28 -10.32
C ILE A 76 -12.58 2.63 -9.65
N HIS A 77 -12.02 2.92 -8.47
CA HIS A 77 -12.23 4.17 -7.77
C HIS A 77 -10.96 4.65 -7.07
N LEU A 78 -10.69 5.96 -7.12
CA LEU A 78 -9.73 6.59 -6.21
C LEU A 78 -10.39 6.77 -4.85
N ARG A 79 -9.83 6.13 -3.82
CA ARG A 79 -10.37 6.16 -2.45
C ARG A 79 -9.77 7.28 -1.60
N GLY A 80 -8.66 7.86 -2.02
CA GLY A 80 -8.03 9.01 -1.40
C GLY A 80 -6.55 9.14 -1.74
N VAL A 81 -5.98 10.27 -1.30
CA VAL A 81 -4.53 10.51 -1.33
C VAL A 81 -4.12 10.86 0.09
N PHE A 82 -3.14 10.14 0.61
CA PHE A 82 -2.73 10.20 2.02
C PHE A 82 -1.25 10.46 2.16
N GLY A 83 -0.87 11.06 3.28
CA GLY A 83 0.52 11.35 3.63
C GLY A 83 0.58 11.89 5.05
N GLY A 84 1.75 12.30 5.49
CA GLY A 84 1.95 12.84 6.82
C GLY A 84 2.90 12.01 7.66
N PRO A 85 3.00 12.28 8.97
CA PRO A 85 3.96 11.61 9.85
C PRO A 85 3.80 10.09 9.89
N GLU A 86 2.58 9.58 9.87
CA GLU A 86 2.25 8.16 9.94
C GLU A 86 2.68 7.39 8.69
N PHE A 87 2.94 8.11 7.58
CA PHE A 87 3.41 7.56 6.30
C PHE A 87 4.93 7.61 6.16
N ARG A 88 5.64 7.87 7.25
CA ARG A 88 7.08 7.85 7.30
C ARG A 88 7.56 6.46 7.71
N VAL A 89 8.34 5.84 6.84
CA VAL A 89 8.95 4.53 7.08
C VAL A 89 10.44 4.70 7.29
N ARG A 90 10.97 4.08 8.33
CA ARG A 90 12.40 3.94 8.57
C ARG A 90 12.78 2.49 8.37
N TYR A 91 13.68 2.26 7.43
CA TYR A 91 14.19 0.93 7.12
C TYR A 91 15.34 0.54 8.05
N GLU A 92 15.63 -0.78 8.13
CA GLU A 92 16.69 -1.30 8.99
C GLU A 92 18.09 -0.74 8.66
N ASN A 93 18.34 -0.41 7.40
CA ASN A 93 19.58 0.22 6.94
C ASN A 93 19.69 1.72 7.30
N GLY A 94 18.69 2.28 7.99
CA GLY A 94 18.62 3.66 8.41
C GLY A 94 18.02 4.63 7.38
N ASP A 95 17.62 4.16 6.21
CA ASP A 95 16.95 4.99 5.22
C ASP A 95 15.59 5.44 5.72
N GLU A 96 15.22 6.68 5.41
CA GLU A 96 13.91 7.23 5.73
C GLU A 96 13.16 7.64 4.46
N VAL A 97 11.90 7.23 4.38
CA VAL A 97 10.99 7.58 3.28
C VAL A 97 9.69 8.09 3.84
N GLY A 98 9.23 9.25 3.35
CA GLY A 98 7.87 9.75 3.57
C GLY A 98 7.06 9.49 2.31
N TYR A 99 5.96 8.76 2.43
CA TYR A 99 5.13 8.44 1.30
C TYR A 99 3.97 9.42 1.11
N VAL A 100 3.71 9.77 -0.15
CA VAL A 100 2.43 10.35 -0.59
C VAL A 100 1.73 9.25 -1.39
N MET A 101 0.67 8.70 -0.83
CA MET A 101 0.05 7.45 -1.24
C MET A 101 -1.30 7.69 -1.88
N ALA A 102 -1.46 7.33 -3.15
CA ALA A 102 -2.75 7.24 -3.81
C ALA A 102 -3.37 5.86 -3.59
N VAL A 103 -4.55 5.81 -2.99
CA VAL A 103 -5.24 4.56 -2.65
C VAL A 103 -6.38 4.32 -3.63
N PHE A 104 -6.32 3.20 -4.34
CA PHE A 104 -7.33 2.77 -5.30
C PHE A 104 -8.14 1.59 -4.76
N GLU A 105 -9.45 1.61 -4.94
CA GLU A 105 -10.26 0.39 -4.91
C GLU A 105 -10.09 -0.33 -6.23
N CYS A 106 -9.74 -1.61 -6.16
CA CYS A 106 -9.46 -2.45 -7.32
C CYS A 106 -10.42 -3.64 -7.36
N ARG A 107 -10.94 -3.93 -8.54
CA ARG A 107 -11.74 -5.12 -8.81
C ARG A 107 -10.82 -6.24 -9.30
N ARG A 108 -10.90 -7.42 -8.67
CA ARG A 108 -10.23 -8.62 -9.18
C ARG A 108 -10.84 -9.03 -10.52
N VAL A 109 -9.98 -9.24 -11.52
CA VAL A 109 -10.36 -9.70 -12.86
C VAL A 109 -9.73 -11.04 -13.24
N GLY A 110 -8.85 -11.59 -12.39
CA GLY A 110 -8.22 -12.89 -12.62
C GLY A 110 -7.09 -13.18 -11.64
N GLY A 111 -6.30 -14.20 -11.95
CA GLY A 111 -5.18 -14.65 -11.12
C GLY A 111 -5.61 -15.56 -9.96
N GLU A 112 -4.62 -16.21 -9.34
CA GLU A 112 -4.79 -17.01 -8.14
C GLU A 112 -3.96 -16.41 -7.02
N LEU A 113 -4.60 -16.20 -5.85
CA LEU A 113 -3.95 -15.56 -4.71
C LEU A 113 -2.74 -16.36 -4.23
N ARG A 114 -1.58 -15.74 -4.31
CA ARG A 114 -0.31 -16.32 -3.86
C ARG A 114 0.66 -15.19 -3.49
N ALA A 115 1.20 -15.23 -2.29
CA ALA A 115 2.30 -14.38 -1.88
C ALA A 115 3.57 -14.72 -2.72
N ASP A 116 4.41 -13.71 -3.00
CA ASP A 116 5.66 -13.91 -3.74
C ASP A 116 6.71 -14.73 -2.96
N GLY A 117 6.64 -14.70 -1.62
CA GLY A 117 7.54 -15.40 -0.71
C GLY A 117 8.85 -14.67 -0.42
N GLU A 118 9.06 -13.49 -0.97
CA GLU A 118 10.25 -12.65 -0.79
C GLU A 118 9.90 -11.36 -0.03
N GLU A 119 9.21 -10.44 -0.66
CA GLU A 119 8.73 -9.21 -0.04
C GLU A 119 7.42 -9.45 0.73
N THR A 120 6.57 -10.33 0.24
CA THR A 120 5.29 -10.73 0.83
C THR A 120 5.32 -12.18 1.30
N LEU A 121 5.25 -12.38 2.62
CA LEU A 121 5.31 -13.71 3.25
C LEU A 121 3.95 -14.44 3.23
N GLU A 122 2.85 -13.71 3.26
CA GLU A 122 1.50 -14.22 3.31
C GLU A 122 0.53 -13.21 2.70
N ALA A 123 -0.51 -13.71 2.02
CA ALA A 123 -1.58 -12.89 1.47
C ALA A 123 -2.93 -13.51 1.82
N ARG A 124 -3.85 -12.73 2.44
CA ARG A 124 -5.14 -13.22 2.92
C ARG A 124 -6.19 -12.12 2.98
N TYR A 125 -7.46 -12.51 2.87
CA TYR A 125 -8.61 -11.62 3.07
C TYR A 125 -9.02 -11.55 4.54
N PHE A 126 -9.32 -10.32 5.02
CA PHE A 126 -9.72 -10.03 6.39
C PHE A 126 -11.01 -9.23 6.44
N ALA A 127 -11.90 -9.59 7.35
CA ALA A 127 -13.06 -8.79 7.68
C ALA A 127 -12.66 -7.55 8.51
N ALA A 128 -13.48 -6.49 8.48
CA ALA A 128 -13.22 -5.29 9.26
C ALA A 128 -13.03 -5.57 10.77
N SER A 129 -13.75 -6.56 11.31
CA SER A 129 -13.67 -6.96 12.71
C SER A 129 -12.33 -7.60 13.10
N GLU A 130 -11.56 -8.08 12.14
CA GLU A 130 -10.26 -8.72 12.39
C GLU A 130 -9.11 -7.70 12.46
N LEU A 131 -9.26 -6.50 11.83
CA LEU A 131 -8.20 -5.48 11.76
C LEU A 131 -7.62 -5.10 13.12
N PRO A 132 -8.42 -4.92 14.21
CA PRO A 132 -7.87 -4.53 15.52
C PRO A 132 -6.91 -5.57 16.12
N GLY A 133 -7.01 -6.83 15.71
CA GLY A 133 -6.16 -7.93 16.17
C GLY A 133 -4.86 -8.11 15.37
N LEU A 134 -4.69 -7.37 14.27
CA LEU A 134 -3.55 -7.52 13.39
C LEU A 134 -2.39 -6.58 13.76
N ALA A 135 -1.18 -7.05 13.53
CA ALA A 135 0.01 -6.21 13.52
C ALA A 135 0.04 -5.37 12.22
N LEU A 136 -0.79 -4.34 12.15
CA LEU A 136 -0.82 -3.42 11.00
C LEU A 136 0.36 -2.44 11.05
N ALA A 137 0.88 -2.06 9.88
CA ALA A 137 1.75 -0.90 9.76
C ALA A 137 1.05 0.38 10.26
N GLU A 138 1.82 1.39 10.71
CA GLU A 138 1.26 2.60 11.33
C GLU A 138 0.28 3.32 10.39
N TRP A 139 0.68 3.57 9.15
CA TRP A 139 -0.20 4.18 8.15
C TRP A 139 -1.46 3.34 7.86
N ALA A 140 -1.33 2.00 7.86
CA ALA A 140 -2.45 1.11 7.60
C ALA A 140 -3.50 1.17 8.73
N ARG A 141 -3.07 1.33 9.99
CA ARG A 141 -3.97 1.54 11.14
C ARG A 141 -4.81 2.81 10.99
N VAL A 142 -4.25 3.83 10.35
CA VAL A 142 -4.93 5.13 10.18
C VAL A 142 -5.96 5.07 9.05
N ILE A 143 -5.61 4.50 7.90
CA ILE A 143 -6.47 4.59 6.72
C ILE A 143 -7.34 3.37 6.45
N LEU A 144 -6.94 2.15 6.84
CA LEU A 144 -7.73 0.96 6.51
C LEU A 144 -9.10 0.94 7.20
N PRO A 145 -9.25 1.23 8.51
CA PRO A 145 -10.57 1.16 9.14
C PRO A 145 -11.64 2.02 8.46
N PRO A 146 -11.43 3.31 8.15
CA PRO A 146 -12.43 4.09 7.42
C PRO A 146 -12.62 3.63 5.97
N LEU A 147 -11.60 3.03 5.34
CA LEU A 147 -11.67 2.57 3.95
C LEU A 147 -12.27 1.16 3.80
N MET A 148 -12.48 0.41 4.88
CA MET A 148 -13.19 -0.88 4.84
C MET A 148 -14.63 -0.74 4.32
N LYS A 149 -15.27 0.41 4.56
CA LYS A 149 -16.56 0.70 3.93
C LYS A 149 -16.33 1.07 2.49
N ARG A 150 -16.77 0.23 1.56
CA ARG A 150 -16.69 0.52 0.12
C ARG A 150 -17.46 1.80 -0.23
N SER A 151 -16.90 2.61 -1.12
CA SER A 151 -17.47 3.88 -1.55
C SER A 151 -16.84 4.30 -2.88
N GLU A 152 -17.64 4.86 -3.76
CA GLU A 152 -17.15 5.50 -4.98
C GLU A 152 -16.51 6.87 -4.73
N ARG A 153 -16.71 7.42 -3.52
CA ARG A 153 -16.16 8.72 -3.14
C ARG A 153 -14.84 8.56 -2.40
N ALA A 154 -13.91 9.44 -2.72
CA ALA A 154 -12.68 9.56 -1.96
C ALA A 154 -12.97 10.05 -0.52
N TRP A 155 -12.25 9.48 0.44
CA TRP A 155 -12.24 9.96 1.82
C TRP A 155 -11.11 10.98 2.01
N ILE A 156 -11.46 12.15 2.52
CA ILE A 156 -10.51 13.21 2.85
C ILE A 156 -10.47 13.34 4.37
N PRO A 157 -9.36 13.04 5.02
CA PRO A 157 -9.22 13.25 6.45
C PRO A 157 -9.41 14.72 6.84
N PRO A 158 -9.85 15.02 8.08
CA PRO A 158 -9.92 16.39 8.57
C PRO A 158 -8.57 17.11 8.47
N VAL A 159 -8.61 18.37 8.07
CA VAL A 159 -7.41 19.22 8.06
C VAL A 159 -6.99 19.53 9.49
N THR A 160 -5.70 19.28 9.79
CA THR A 160 -5.11 19.65 11.07
C THR A 160 -4.09 20.78 10.82
N TRP A 161 -4.46 22.00 11.22
CA TRP A 161 -3.50 23.11 11.29
C TRP A 161 -2.67 22.98 12.57
N ARG A 162 -1.37 23.04 12.40
CA ARG A 162 -0.43 23.16 13.53
C ARG A 162 0.26 24.50 13.46
#